data_d8d0445a6bc81506e6d453893e3805df
#
_entry.id   d8d0445a6bc81506e6d453893e3805df
#
_cell.length_a   1.000
_cell.length_b   1.000
_cell.length_c   1.000
_cell.angle_alpha   90.00
_cell.angle_beta   90.00
_cell.angle_gamma   90.00
#
_symmetry.space_group_name_H-M   'P 1'
#
loop_
_entity.id
_entity.type
_entity.pdbx_description
1 polymer ?
#
loop_
_entity_poly.entity_id
_entity_poly.type
_entity_poly.pdbx_seq_one_letter_code
_entity_poly.pdbx_strand_id
1 'polypeptide(L)'
;IRDRSYTLNTDALRLQQLLTNLLSNAAKFTSEGEINLSFTVDEGKEEVRFSVTDTGCGIPEDKCEKIFERFEKLDDFIQGTGLGLSVCQIISEQLNGSLSVDISYKDGARFVFIHPTNLIETPI
;
A
#
# COMPACT_ATOMS: atom_id res chain seq x y z
N ILE A 1 -8.74 -24.64 11.63
CA ILE A 1 -8.26 -23.72 10.57
C ILE A 1 -9.32 -23.60 9.52
N ARG A 2 -9.63 -22.41 9.20
CA ARG A 2 -10.64 -22.16 8.19
C ARG A 2 -10.04 -21.49 7.00
N ASP A 3 -10.24 -22.12 5.86
CA ASP A 3 -10.04 -21.45 4.61
C ASP A 3 -11.23 -20.52 4.41
N ARG A 4 -11.02 -19.25 4.68
CA ARG A 4 -11.99 -18.22 4.34
C ARG A 4 -11.60 -17.59 3.04
N SER A 5 -12.48 -17.68 2.06
CA SER A 5 -12.37 -16.89 0.85
C SER A 5 -13.05 -15.56 1.07
N TYR A 6 -12.31 -14.50 0.79
CA TYR A 6 -12.87 -13.15 0.82
C TYR A 6 -12.98 -12.63 -0.59
N THR A 7 -14.13 -12.10 -0.93
CA THR A 7 -14.34 -11.43 -2.20
C THR A 7 -14.50 -9.95 -1.94
N LEU A 8 -13.61 -9.17 -2.54
CA LEU A 8 -13.66 -7.72 -2.43
C LEU A 8 -14.24 -7.15 -3.72
N ASN A 9 -15.30 -6.36 -3.58
CA ASN A 9 -15.88 -5.67 -4.73
C ASN A 9 -15.04 -4.42 -5.01
N THR A 10 -14.23 -4.48 -6.06
CA THR A 10 -13.30 -3.42 -6.40
C THR A 10 -12.96 -3.46 -7.88
N ASP A 11 -12.32 -2.41 -8.36
CA ASP A 11 -11.68 -2.43 -9.66
C ASP A 11 -10.37 -3.23 -9.55
N ALA A 12 -10.41 -4.49 -9.97
CA ALA A 12 -9.30 -5.41 -9.81
C ALA A 12 -8.02 -4.93 -10.49
N LEU A 13 -8.14 -4.30 -11.67
CA LEU A 13 -6.96 -3.78 -12.38
C LEU A 13 -6.31 -2.62 -11.63
N ARG A 14 -7.12 -1.73 -11.07
CA ARG A 14 -6.62 -0.60 -10.30
C ARG A 14 -5.97 -1.05 -9.00
N LEU A 15 -6.61 -1.98 -8.30
CA LEU A 15 -6.03 -2.54 -7.09
C LEU A 15 -4.70 -3.25 -7.38
N GLN A 16 -4.64 -4.04 -8.45
CA GLN A 16 -3.42 -4.71 -8.87
C GLN A 16 -2.33 -3.69 -9.20
N GLN A 17 -2.65 -2.62 -9.89
CA GLN A 17 -1.71 -1.57 -10.24
C GLN A 17 -1.15 -0.89 -8.98
N LEU A 18 -2.02 -0.58 -8.02
CA LEU A 18 -1.60 0.02 -6.76
C LEU A 18 -0.64 -0.88 -6.01
N LEU A 19 -0.99 -2.14 -5.81
CA LEU A 19 -0.17 -3.09 -5.07
C LEU A 19 1.15 -3.36 -5.80
N THR A 20 1.13 -3.50 -7.12
CA THR A 20 2.33 -3.70 -7.93
C THR A 20 3.28 -2.51 -7.80
N ASN A 21 2.74 -1.30 -7.82
CA ASN A 21 3.55 -0.09 -7.66
C ASN A 21 4.17 0.00 -6.27
N LEU A 22 3.43 -0.38 -5.23
CA LEU A 22 3.98 -0.42 -3.87
C LEU A 22 5.08 -1.45 -3.72
N LEU A 23 4.89 -2.63 -4.30
CA LEU A 23 5.91 -3.69 -4.30
C LEU A 23 7.15 -3.29 -5.08
N SER A 24 6.97 -2.67 -6.23
CA SER A 24 8.05 -2.17 -7.06
C SER A 24 8.87 -1.11 -6.33
N ASN A 25 8.18 -0.21 -5.64
CA ASN A 25 8.82 0.80 -4.82
C ASN A 25 9.61 0.19 -3.67
N ALA A 26 9.04 -0.80 -3.00
CA ALA A 26 9.73 -1.52 -1.93
C ALA A 26 11.01 -2.19 -2.44
N ALA A 27 10.98 -2.76 -3.64
CA ALA A 27 12.14 -3.39 -4.26
C ALA A 27 13.26 -2.38 -4.52
N LYS A 28 12.93 -1.14 -4.87
CA LYS A 28 13.94 -0.09 -5.09
C LYS A 28 14.67 0.29 -3.82
N PHE A 29 13.98 0.24 -2.67
CA PHE A 29 14.53 0.67 -1.38
C PHE A 29 15.09 -0.46 -0.53
N THR A 30 14.96 -1.70 -1.01
CA THR A 30 15.44 -2.88 -0.27
C THR A 30 16.49 -3.60 -1.11
N SER A 31 17.77 -3.32 -0.87
CA SER A 31 18.86 -3.98 -1.58
C SER A 31 19.10 -5.38 -1.02
N GLU A 32 18.95 -5.56 0.28
CA GLU A 32 19.02 -6.85 0.97
C GLU A 32 17.91 -6.88 2.01
N GLY A 33 17.30 -8.02 2.19
CA GLY A 33 16.26 -8.19 3.18
C GLY A 33 14.98 -8.77 2.61
N GLU A 34 13.85 -8.37 3.19
CA GLU A 34 12.57 -8.96 2.88
C GLU A 34 11.54 -7.90 2.48
N ILE A 35 10.65 -8.30 1.58
CA ILE A 35 9.47 -7.54 1.22
C ILE A 35 8.27 -8.46 1.45
N ASN A 36 7.30 -7.98 2.19
CA ASN A 36 6.13 -8.76 2.58
C ASN A 36 4.85 -8.03 2.19
N LEU A 37 3.99 -8.71 1.45
CA LEU A 37 2.64 -8.23 1.18
C LEU A 37 1.67 -9.05 2.03
N SER A 38 0.89 -8.39 2.84
CA SER A 38 -0.11 -9.04 3.68
C SER A 38 -1.43 -8.30 3.63
N PHE A 39 -2.48 -8.98 4.03
CA PHE A 39 -3.76 -8.31 4.20
C PHE A 39 -4.48 -8.83 5.43
N THR A 40 -5.29 -7.99 6.02
CA THR A 40 -6.19 -8.36 7.11
C THR A 40 -7.58 -7.81 6.80
N VAL A 41 -8.59 -8.56 7.18
CA VAL A 41 -9.98 -8.14 7.03
C VAL A 41 -10.51 -7.75 8.39
N ASP A 42 -10.99 -6.52 8.52
CA ASP A 42 -11.65 -6.04 9.74
C ASP A 42 -13.15 -5.96 9.45
N GLU A 43 -13.87 -6.99 9.87
CA GLU A 43 -15.30 -7.08 9.64
C GLU A 43 -16.07 -6.01 10.41
N GLY A 44 -15.60 -5.63 11.59
CA GLY A 44 -16.25 -4.62 12.42
C GLY A 44 -16.19 -3.23 11.80
N LYS A 45 -15.07 -2.89 11.16
CA LYS A 45 -14.89 -1.62 10.46
C LYS A 45 -15.28 -1.68 8.99
N GLU A 46 -15.63 -2.85 8.49
CA GLU A 46 -15.93 -3.07 7.07
C GLU A 46 -14.78 -2.59 6.17
N GLU A 47 -13.57 -3.04 6.47
CA GLU A 47 -12.41 -2.66 5.68
C GLU A 47 -11.41 -3.81 5.56
N VAL A 48 -10.66 -3.77 4.45
CA VAL A 48 -9.51 -4.64 4.21
C VAL A 48 -8.27 -3.78 4.26
N ARG A 49 -7.31 -4.21 5.05
CA ARG A 49 -6.04 -3.52 5.21
C ARG A 49 -4.96 -4.29 4.50
N PHE A 50 -4.40 -3.71 3.45
CA PHE A 50 -3.24 -4.24 2.74
C PHE A 50 -1.99 -3.57 3.28
N SER A 51 -0.95 -4.37 3.53
CA SER A 51 0.32 -3.84 4.02
C SER A 51 1.46 -4.34 3.13
N VAL A 52 2.27 -3.42 2.62
CA VAL A 52 3.52 -3.74 1.93
C VAL A 52 4.64 -3.29 2.86
N THR A 53 5.35 -4.26 3.42
CA THR A 53 6.39 -4.03 4.42
C THR A 53 7.74 -4.43 3.84
N ASP A 54 8.74 -3.58 3.99
CA ASP A 54 10.11 -3.91 3.60
C ASP A 54 11.07 -3.68 4.77
N THR A 55 12.24 -4.30 4.68
CA THR A 55 13.31 -4.14 5.65
C THR A 55 14.44 -3.26 5.09
N GLY A 56 14.09 -2.35 4.20
CA GLY A 56 15.04 -1.46 3.55
C GLY A 56 15.40 -0.24 4.38
N CYS A 57 15.74 0.84 3.71
CA CYS A 57 16.25 2.05 4.37
C CYS A 57 15.22 2.83 5.17
N GLY A 58 13.94 2.52 5.00
CA GLY A 58 12.88 3.25 5.68
C GLY A 58 12.60 4.61 5.06
N ILE A 59 11.66 5.32 5.66
CA ILE A 59 11.23 6.64 5.21
C ILE A 59 11.32 7.60 6.40
N PRO A 60 12.04 8.72 6.26
CA PRO A 60 12.06 9.73 7.32
C PRO A 60 10.65 10.21 7.63
N GLU A 61 10.34 10.36 8.90
CA GLU A 61 9.00 10.73 9.36
C GLU A 61 8.49 12.03 8.73
N ASP A 62 9.37 13.00 8.57
CA ASP A 62 9.02 14.30 7.96
C ASP A 62 8.69 14.19 6.47
N LYS A 63 9.02 13.07 5.84
CA LYS A 63 8.74 12.84 4.42
C LYS A 63 7.55 11.91 4.17
N CYS A 64 6.98 11.31 5.20
CA CYS A 64 5.92 10.30 5.05
C CYS A 64 4.67 10.82 4.34
N GLU A 65 4.38 12.10 4.40
CA GLU A 65 3.27 12.69 3.65
C GLU A 65 3.69 13.14 2.27
N LYS A 66 4.91 13.64 2.13
CA LYS A 66 5.42 14.22 0.88
C LYS A 66 5.70 13.18 -0.19
N ILE A 67 6.00 11.94 0.18
CA ILE A 67 6.36 10.90 -0.79
C ILE A 67 5.25 10.57 -1.78
N PHE A 68 4.01 10.93 -1.46
CA PHE A 68 2.87 10.75 -2.36
C PHE A 68 2.67 11.92 -3.33
N GLU A 69 3.44 12.98 -3.18
CA GLU A 69 3.40 14.10 -4.10
C GLU A 69 4.14 13.75 -5.39
N ARG A 70 3.70 14.37 -6.48
CA ARG A 70 4.34 14.16 -7.78
C ARG A 70 5.78 14.60 -7.76
N PHE A 71 6.67 13.78 -8.35
CA PHE A 71 8.10 14.03 -8.49
C PHE A 71 8.88 14.10 -7.19
N GLU A 72 8.28 13.77 -6.05
CA GLU A 72 9.01 13.67 -4.81
C GLU A 72 9.83 12.37 -4.80
N LYS A 73 11.10 12.47 -4.44
CA LYS A 73 12.00 11.32 -4.32
C LYS A 73 12.65 11.32 -2.95
N LEU A 74 12.77 10.13 -2.36
CA LEU A 74 13.45 9.95 -1.08
C LEU A 74 14.96 10.00 -1.23
N ASP A 75 15.47 9.52 -2.35
CA ASP A 75 16.89 9.42 -2.63
C ASP A 75 17.12 9.69 -4.12
N ASP A 76 17.91 10.72 -4.43
CA ASP A 76 18.23 11.10 -5.81
C ASP A 76 19.03 10.03 -6.56
N PHE A 77 19.68 9.13 -5.83
CA PHE A 77 20.43 8.04 -6.43
C PHE A 77 19.56 6.88 -6.86
N ILE A 78 18.33 6.79 -6.35
CA ILE A 78 17.40 5.73 -6.71
C ILE A 78 16.63 6.18 -7.94
N GLN A 79 16.84 5.46 -9.03
CA GLN A 79 16.23 5.78 -10.31
C GLN A 79 14.72 5.63 -10.25
N GLY A 80 14.03 6.67 -10.65
CA GLY A 80 12.58 6.66 -10.73
C GLY A 80 12.05 8.00 -11.17
N THR A 81 10.85 8.02 -11.70
CA THR A 81 10.23 9.25 -12.19
C THR A 81 9.62 10.09 -11.09
N GLY A 82 9.46 9.53 -9.88
CA GLY A 82 8.75 10.17 -8.79
C GLY A 82 7.23 10.16 -8.97
N LEU A 83 6.72 9.34 -9.89
CA LEU A 83 5.29 9.27 -10.20
C LEU A 83 4.59 8.06 -9.59
N GLY A 84 5.34 7.00 -9.26
CA GLY A 84 4.76 5.74 -8.81
C GLY A 84 3.87 5.87 -7.58
N LEU A 85 4.35 6.56 -6.56
CA LEU A 85 3.59 6.75 -5.32
C LEU A 85 2.44 7.74 -5.47
N SER A 86 2.61 8.78 -6.30
CA SER A 86 1.51 9.71 -6.56
C SER A 86 0.39 9.03 -7.33
N VAL A 87 0.72 8.13 -8.25
CA VAL A 87 -0.27 7.31 -8.96
C VAL A 87 -1.00 6.41 -7.97
N CYS A 88 -0.29 5.80 -7.02
CA CYS A 88 -0.91 5.00 -5.96
C CYS A 88 -1.91 5.81 -5.16
N GLN A 89 -1.59 7.06 -4.83
CA GLN A 89 -2.50 7.92 -4.09
C GLN A 89 -3.77 8.21 -4.89
N ILE A 90 -3.63 8.49 -6.18
CA ILE A 90 -4.78 8.71 -7.06
C ILE A 90 -5.67 7.47 -7.14
N ILE A 91 -5.06 6.29 -7.31
CA ILE A 91 -5.80 5.03 -7.35
C ILE A 91 -6.52 4.78 -6.04
N SER A 92 -5.84 5.02 -4.91
CA SER A 92 -6.42 4.89 -3.59
C SER A 92 -7.70 5.72 -3.45
N GLU A 93 -7.66 6.95 -3.91
CA GLU A 93 -8.84 7.83 -3.90
C GLU A 93 -9.95 7.32 -4.81
N GLN A 94 -9.60 6.81 -5.99
CA GLN A 94 -10.57 6.23 -6.92
C GLN A 94 -11.28 5.00 -6.35
N LEU A 95 -10.58 4.24 -5.50
CA LEU A 95 -11.12 3.07 -4.84
C LEU A 95 -11.83 3.41 -3.52
N ASN A 96 -11.92 4.68 -3.18
CA ASN A 96 -12.49 5.19 -1.92
C ASN A 96 -11.77 4.67 -0.68
N GLY A 97 -10.48 4.39 -0.84
CA GLY A 97 -9.62 3.94 0.23
C GLY A 97 -8.70 5.02 0.75
N SER A 98 -7.77 4.63 1.61
CA SER A 98 -6.74 5.53 2.10
C SER A 98 -5.38 4.84 2.05
N LEU A 99 -4.37 5.58 1.63
CA LEU A 99 -3.00 5.10 1.52
C LEU A 99 -2.12 5.94 2.43
N SER A 100 -1.34 5.28 3.26
CA SER A 100 -0.46 5.97 4.21
C SER A 100 0.78 5.13 4.51
N VAL A 101 1.73 5.76 5.20
CA VAL A 101 2.90 5.07 5.74
C VAL A 101 2.67 4.85 7.22
N ASP A 102 2.95 3.63 7.69
CA ASP A 102 2.91 3.32 9.12
C ASP A 102 4.19 3.82 9.79
N ILE A 103 4.11 4.99 10.41
CA ILE A 103 5.27 5.63 11.05
C ILE A 103 5.74 4.89 12.31
N SER A 104 4.93 3.98 12.86
CA SER A 104 5.33 3.19 14.03
C SER A 104 6.29 2.06 13.66
N TYR A 105 6.34 1.65 12.39
CA TYR A 105 7.25 0.63 11.92
C TYR A 105 8.62 1.25 11.63
N LYS A 106 9.66 0.76 12.30
CA LYS A 106 11.00 1.36 12.26
C LYS A 106 12.09 0.49 11.60
N ASP A 107 11.77 -0.74 11.23
CA ASP A 107 12.74 -1.67 10.64
C ASP A 107 12.83 -1.59 9.11
N GLY A 108 12.25 -0.57 8.55
CA GLY A 108 12.15 -0.33 7.11
C GLY A 108 10.96 0.57 6.84
N ALA A 109 10.20 0.28 5.79
CA ALA A 109 8.99 1.02 5.46
C ALA A 109 7.79 0.09 5.42
N ARG A 110 6.65 0.59 5.83
CA ARG A 110 5.38 -0.11 5.73
C ARG A 110 4.35 0.83 5.13
N PHE A 111 3.91 0.50 3.93
CA PHE A 111 2.79 1.18 3.28
C PHE A 111 1.51 0.44 3.59
N VAL A 112 0.49 1.18 3.95
CA VAL A 112 -0.82 0.63 4.31
C VAL A 112 -1.88 1.23 3.40
N PHE A 113 -2.61 0.35 2.71
CA PHE A 113 -3.77 0.73 1.94
C PHE A 113 -5.02 0.13 2.57
N ILE A 114 -5.94 0.98 2.98
CA ILE A 114 -7.21 0.55 3.58
C ILE A 114 -8.29 0.71 2.51
N HIS A 115 -8.91 -0.40 2.16
CA HIS A 115 -10.00 -0.44 1.18
C HIS A 115 -11.30 -0.70 1.92
N PRO A 116 -12.33 0.13 1.72
CA PRO A 116 -13.62 -0.16 2.33
C PRO A 116 -14.18 -1.43 1.70
N THR A 117 -14.68 -2.31 2.53
CA THR A 117 -15.48 -3.40 2.03
C THR A 117 -16.87 -2.87 1.84
N ASN A 118 -17.25 -2.58 0.62
CA ASN A 118 -18.65 -2.43 0.31
C ASN A 118 -19.26 -3.82 0.40
N LEU A 119 -19.51 -4.25 1.62
CA LEU A 119 -20.19 -5.50 1.86
C LEU A 119 -21.61 -5.35 1.36
N ILE A 120 -21.77 -5.53 0.05
CA ILE A 120 -23.04 -5.97 -0.41
C ILE A 120 -23.08 -7.44 0.03
N GLU A 121 -23.66 -7.69 1.19
CA GLU A 121 -24.11 -9.02 1.50
C GLU A 121 -25.08 -9.39 0.40
N THR A 122 -24.62 -10.16 -0.55
CA THR A 122 -25.53 -10.83 -1.43
C THR A 122 -26.23 -11.85 -0.59
N PRO A 123 -27.51 -11.65 -0.27
CA PRO A 123 -28.24 -12.73 0.38
C PRO A 123 -28.20 -13.93 -0.54
N ILE A 124 -27.72 -14.97 0.02
CA ILE A 124 -27.69 -16.26 -0.68
C ILE A 124 -29.12 -16.68 -0.93
#